data_2c9517f43d79b1292e05af743271c22e
#
_entry.id   2c9517f43d79b1292e05af743271c22e
#
_cell.length_a   1.000
_cell.length_b   1.000
_cell.length_c   1.000
_cell.angle_alpha   90.00
_cell.angle_beta   90.00
_cell.angle_gamma   90.00
#
_symmetry.space_group_name_H-M   'P 1'
#
loop_
_entity.id
_entity.type
_entity.pdbx_description
1 polymer ?
#
loop_
_entity_poly.entity_id
_entity_poly.type
_entity_poly.pdbx_seq_one_letter_code
_entity_poly.pdbx_strand_id
1 'polypeptide(L)'
;SEGFPTKNTHDNAGYFDVAPLDKGENVRREICLTLEEMGIRPLSSRHERGPGQNEINFAATHALEACDNYTVFQSVVKAIASRNGLFASFMPKPIENHSGNGLALDLSLTENKLPLLGDELSPKAENFIAGIVNRAVDTELFFNSIPNSYERMGEFGAPSVAEFGFKRGQFVRIAPKYGKKYVEFLSPDNACNLYLVVALILKAGLKGIENGEKIEKSVALPKTMEEAINNAKKSSFLKEALGEEYMRVFIERKTALCSEYAANKSAANRSAFERI
;
A
#
# COMPACT_ATOMS: atom_id res chain seq x y z
N SER A 1 -17.75 -14.11 -23.60
CA SER A 1 -17.85 -13.67 -22.21
C SER A 1 -18.83 -12.52 -22.15
N GLU A 2 -19.81 -12.58 -21.30
CA GLU A 2 -20.95 -11.65 -21.17
C GLU A 2 -20.56 -10.28 -20.55
N GLY A 3 -19.37 -9.73 -20.91
CA GLY A 3 -18.91 -8.43 -20.39
C GLY A 3 -18.38 -8.43 -18.96
N PHE A 4 -18.25 -9.59 -18.32
CA PHE A 4 -17.66 -9.70 -16.99
C PHE A 4 -16.15 -9.77 -17.06
N PRO A 5 -15.41 -9.13 -16.10
CA PRO A 5 -13.97 -9.22 -16.02
C PRO A 5 -13.53 -10.68 -15.78
N THR A 6 -12.42 -11.07 -16.38
CA THR A 6 -11.82 -12.39 -16.22
C THR A 6 -10.46 -12.27 -15.52
N LYS A 7 -9.98 -13.38 -14.95
CA LYS A 7 -8.61 -13.49 -14.41
C LYS A 7 -7.58 -13.90 -15.47
N ASN A 8 -7.97 -13.96 -16.74
CA ASN A 8 -7.04 -14.21 -17.83
C ASN A 8 -6.18 -12.96 -18.06
N THR A 9 -4.90 -13.09 -17.85
CA THR A 9 -3.95 -12.01 -18.05
C THR A 9 -3.70 -11.77 -19.54
N HIS A 10 -3.41 -10.55 -19.92
CA HIS A 10 -3.13 -10.19 -21.31
C HIS A 10 -1.73 -10.62 -21.77
N ASP A 11 -0.85 -10.95 -20.82
CA ASP A 11 0.48 -11.50 -21.06
C ASP A 11 0.90 -12.49 -19.96
N ASN A 12 2.07 -13.08 -20.11
CA ASN A 12 2.73 -13.91 -19.13
C ASN A 12 4.19 -13.44 -18.92
N ALA A 13 4.39 -12.13 -18.99
CA ALA A 13 5.68 -11.51 -18.74
C ALA A 13 6.03 -11.50 -17.25
N GLY A 14 7.28 -11.23 -16.97
CA GLY A 14 7.84 -11.18 -15.61
C GLY A 14 8.48 -9.84 -15.29
N TYR A 15 9.25 -9.83 -14.22
CA TYR A 15 9.84 -8.61 -13.67
C TYR A 15 10.84 -7.95 -14.63
N PHE A 16 10.54 -6.70 -15.01
CA PHE A 16 11.30 -5.90 -15.98
C PHE A 16 11.33 -6.45 -17.42
N ASP A 17 10.44 -7.38 -17.77
CA ASP A 17 10.28 -7.74 -19.17
C ASP A 17 9.78 -6.54 -19.99
N VAL A 18 10.17 -6.52 -21.26
CA VAL A 18 9.81 -5.51 -22.25
C VAL A 18 9.09 -6.14 -23.43
N ALA A 19 8.54 -5.35 -24.34
CA ALA A 19 7.94 -5.86 -25.57
C ALA A 19 8.93 -6.76 -26.35
N PRO A 20 8.48 -7.87 -26.95
CA PRO A 20 7.08 -8.28 -27.15
C PRO A 20 6.47 -9.12 -26.02
N LEU A 21 7.21 -9.43 -24.94
CA LEU A 21 6.69 -10.22 -23.81
C LEU A 21 5.70 -9.40 -22.99
N ASP A 22 6.07 -8.19 -22.63
CA ASP A 22 5.21 -7.20 -21.98
C ASP A 22 4.24 -6.60 -23.00
N LYS A 23 2.99 -7.01 -22.93
CA LYS A 23 1.90 -6.51 -23.79
C LYS A 23 1.16 -5.32 -23.19
N GLY A 24 1.47 -4.95 -21.94
CA GLY A 24 0.87 -3.82 -21.24
C GLY A 24 1.55 -2.48 -21.49
N GLU A 25 2.71 -2.44 -22.17
CA GLU A 25 3.52 -1.24 -22.35
C GLU A 25 2.75 -0.06 -22.96
N ASN A 26 1.98 -0.28 -24.02
CA ASN A 26 1.23 0.78 -24.69
C ASN A 26 0.13 1.36 -23.78
N VAL A 27 -0.55 0.52 -23.02
CA VAL A 27 -1.60 0.95 -22.06
C VAL A 27 -0.98 1.74 -20.93
N ARG A 28 0.15 1.27 -20.36
CA ARG A 28 0.89 2.03 -19.34
C ARG A 28 1.38 3.37 -19.87
N ARG A 29 1.85 3.42 -21.12
CA ARG A 29 2.27 4.66 -21.75
C ARG A 29 1.13 5.66 -21.89
N GLU A 30 -0.05 5.22 -22.31
CA GLU A 30 -1.24 6.06 -22.39
C GLU A 30 -1.65 6.57 -21.01
N ILE A 31 -1.59 5.71 -19.98
CA ILE A 31 -1.84 6.10 -18.59
C ILE A 31 -0.85 7.19 -18.15
N CYS A 32 0.45 6.99 -18.36
CA CYS A 32 1.48 7.96 -17.98
C CYS A 32 1.27 9.32 -18.64
N LEU A 33 1.01 9.35 -19.94
CA LEU A 33 0.76 10.61 -20.67
C LEU A 33 -0.48 11.33 -20.16
N THR A 34 -1.56 10.59 -19.90
CA THR A 34 -2.80 11.17 -19.32
C THR A 34 -2.55 11.75 -17.93
N LEU A 35 -1.79 11.04 -17.09
CA LEU A 35 -1.42 11.54 -15.75
C LEU A 35 -0.59 12.83 -15.85
N GLU A 36 0.38 12.92 -16.78
CA GLU A 36 1.16 14.13 -17.01
C GLU A 36 0.28 15.32 -17.41
N GLU A 37 -0.67 15.11 -18.33
CA GLU A 37 -1.64 16.13 -18.73
C GLU A 37 -2.51 16.61 -17.55
N MET A 38 -2.77 15.74 -16.58
CA MET A 38 -3.51 16.06 -15.35
C MET A 38 -2.61 16.67 -14.25
N GLY A 39 -1.31 16.85 -14.50
CA GLY A 39 -0.35 17.41 -13.54
C GLY A 39 0.24 16.38 -12.56
N ILE A 40 -0.06 15.10 -12.71
CA ILE A 40 0.53 14.00 -11.93
C ILE A 40 1.73 13.46 -12.71
N ARG A 41 2.94 13.72 -12.23
CA ARG A 41 4.18 13.38 -12.94
C ARG A 41 4.62 11.93 -12.68
N PRO A 42 4.54 11.01 -13.67
CA PRO A 42 5.13 9.69 -13.57
C PRO A 42 6.66 9.78 -13.54
N LEU A 43 7.30 8.90 -12.79
CA LEU A 43 8.77 8.79 -12.71
C LEU A 43 9.26 7.49 -13.34
N SER A 44 8.50 6.42 -13.24
CA SER A 44 8.82 5.15 -13.88
C SER A 44 7.56 4.33 -14.11
N SER A 45 7.62 3.45 -15.09
CA SER A 45 6.58 2.50 -15.44
C SER A 45 7.24 1.19 -15.90
N ARG A 46 6.79 0.04 -15.38
CA ARG A 46 7.39 -1.26 -15.71
C ARG A 46 6.42 -2.40 -15.54
N HIS A 47 6.74 -3.54 -16.14
CA HIS A 47 6.11 -4.81 -15.84
C HIS A 47 6.63 -5.34 -14.49
N GLU A 48 5.74 -5.87 -13.66
CA GLU A 48 6.04 -6.45 -12.35
C GLU A 48 6.15 -7.98 -12.43
N ARG A 49 6.20 -8.66 -11.27
CA ARG A 49 6.51 -10.10 -11.17
C ARG A 49 5.41 -11.01 -11.66
N GLY A 50 4.17 -10.64 -11.45
CA GLY A 50 3.02 -11.44 -11.84
C GLY A 50 2.62 -11.19 -13.29
N PRO A 51 2.02 -12.18 -13.99
CA PRO A 51 1.52 -12.00 -15.34
C PRO A 51 0.47 -10.88 -15.38
N GLY A 52 0.62 -9.97 -16.35
CA GLY A 52 -0.22 -8.78 -16.48
C GLY A 52 -0.11 -7.77 -15.33
N GLN A 53 0.86 -7.93 -14.44
CA GLN A 53 1.07 -7.03 -13.30
C GLN A 53 1.96 -5.86 -13.70
N ASN A 54 1.51 -4.65 -13.39
CA ASN A 54 2.15 -3.42 -13.78
C ASN A 54 2.38 -2.51 -12.57
N GLU A 55 3.46 -1.72 -12.62
CA GLU A 55 3.76 -0.69 -11.64
C GLU A 55 4.01 0.64 -12.32
N ILE A 56 3.46 1.70 -11.74
CA ILE A 56 3.74 3.10 -12.10
C ILE A 56 4.07 3.84 -10.81
N ASN A 57 5.23 4.50 -10.79
CA ASN A 57 5.63 5.39 -9.72
C ASN A 57 5.52 6.85 -10.19
N PHE A 58 5.06 7.73 -9.33
CA PHE A 58 4.97 9.16 -9.61
C PHE A 58 5.69 10.01 -8.55
N ALA A 59 5.95 11.26 -8.93
CA ALA A 59 6.73 12.18 -8.12
C ALA A 59 6.09 12.43 -6.75
N ALA A 60 6.94 12.61 -5.74
CA ALA A 60 6.50 12.98 -4.41
C ALA A 60 5.90 14.39 -4.41
N THR A 61 4.77 14.53 -3.72
CA THR A 61 4.07 15.78 -3.45
C THR A 61 3.77 15.91 -1.95
N HIS A 62 3.04 16.93 -1.54
CA HIS A 62 2.56 17.01 -0.17
C HIS A 62 1.59 15.86 0.14
N ALA A 63 1.56 15.44 1.40
CA ALA A 63 0.85 14.23 1.83
C ALA A 63 -0.62 14.15 1.39
N LEU A 64 -1.39 15.23 1.52
CA LEU A 64 -2.79 15.29 1.08
C LEU A 64 -2.90 15.18 -0.44
N GLU A 65 -2.13 15.97 -1.17
CA GLU A 65 -2.06 15.94 -2.63
C GLU A 65 -1.64 14.56 -3.16
N ALA A 66 -0.73 13.87 -2.48
CA ALA A 66 -0.35 12.51 -2.84
C ALA A 66 -1.53 11.52 -2.73
N CYS A 67 -2.40 11.68 -1.72
CA CYS A 67 -3.61 10.89 -1.58
C CYS A 67 -4.63 11.20 -2.69
N ASP A 68 -4.80 12.48 -3.03
CA ASP A 68 -5.67 12.91 -4.14
C ASP A 68 -5.16 12.34 -5.47
N ASN A 69 -3.87 12.48 -5.74
CA ASN A 69 -3.21 11.96 -6.95
C ASN A 69 -3.36 10.45 -7.08
N TYR A 70 -3.23 9.71 -5.98
CA TYR A 70 -3.45 8.26 -5.99
C TYR A 70 -4.90 7.88 -6.31
N THR A 71 -5.87 8.61 -5.79
CA THR A 71 -7.30 8.38 -6.09
C THR A 71 -7.61 8.64 -7.57
N VAL A 72 -7.05 9.73 -8.12
CA VAL A 72 -7.13 10.04 -9.55
C VAL A 72 -6.44 8.97 -10.39
N PHE A 73 -5.22 8.55 -9.99
CA PHE A 73 -4.46 7.49 -10.65
C PHE A 73 -5.28 6.20 -10.79
N GLN A 74 -5.92 5.71 -9.73
CA GLN A 74 -6.75 4.51 -9.82
C GLN A 74 -7.89 4.66 -10.84
N SER A 75 -8.52 5.82 -10.87
CA SER A 75 -9.61 6.11 -11.81
C SER A 75 -9.11 6.15 -13.26
N VAL A 76 -7.98 6.80 -13.51
CA VAL A 76 -7.34 6.89 -14.84
C VAL A 76 -6.94 5.50 -15.33
N VAL A 77 -6.30 4.69 -14.49
CA VAL A 77 -5.89 3.32 -14.84
C VAL A 77 -7.09 2.49 -15.25
N LYS A 78 -8.17 2.49 -14.46
CA LYS A 78 -9.40 1.72 -14.79
C LYS A 78 -10.04 2.20 -16.09
N ALA A 79 -10.13 3.51 -16.30
CA ALA A 79 -10.74 4.08 -17.50
C ALA A 79 -9.95 3.76 -18.77
N ILE A 80 -8.62 3.90 -18.73
CA ILE A 80 -7.75 3.64 -19.88
C ILE A 80 -7.68 2.14 -20.18
N ALA A 81 -7.54 1.30 -19.15
CA ALA A 81 -7.58 -0.15 -19.33
C ALA A 81 -8.88 -0.59 -20.04
N SER A 82 -10.02 -0.09 -19.58
CA SER A 82 -11.33 -0.38 -20.18
C SER A 82 -11.40 0.03 -21.65
N ARG A 83 -10.90 1.22 -22.01
CA ARG A 83 -10.84 1.68 -23.41
C ARG A 83 -9.97 0.78 -24.30
N ASN A 84 -8.98 0.14 -23.71
CA ASN A 84 -8.08 -0.79 -24.41
C ASN A 84 -8.55 -2.28 -24.34
N GLY A 85 -9.80 -2.52 -23.92
CA GLY A 85 -10.38 -3.87 -23.83
C GLY A 85 -9.81 -4.71 -22.68
N LEU A 86 -9.17 -4.06 -21.69
CA LEU A 86 -8.61 -4.68 -20.51
C LEU A 86 -9.44 -4.32 -19.25
N PHE A 87 -9.30 -5.14 -18.23
CA PHE A 87 -9.83 -4.84 -16.91
C PHE A 87 -8.67 -4.68 -15.92
N ALA A 88 -8.58 -3.51 -15.28
CA ALA A 88 -7.60 -3.24 -14.25
C ALA A 88 -8.19 -3.47 -12.86
N SER A 89 -7.52 -4.28 -12.05
CA SER A 89 -7.88 -4.52 -10.65
C SER A 89 -6.70 -4.18 -9.74
N PHE A 90 -7.01 -3.47 -8.67
CA PHE A 90 -6.08 -3.17 -7.59
C PHE A 90 -6.24 -4.14 -6.39
N MET A 91 -6.95 -5.24 -6.59
CA MET A 91 -7.11 -6.27 -5.55
C MET A 91 -5.76 -6.75 -5.04
N PRO A 92 -5.57 -6.91 -3.72
CA PRO A 92 -4.27 -7.28 -3.13
C PRO A 92 -3.70 -8.61 -3.61
N LYS A 93 -4.54 -9.64 -3.73
CA LYS A 93 -4.16 -10.97 -4.24
C LYS A 93 -5.17 -11.45 -5.28
N PRO A 94 -5.11 -10.94 -6.53
CA PRO A 94 -6.10 -11.28 -7.55
C PRO A 94 -5.95 -12.71 -8.10
N ILE A 95 -4.71 -13.21 -8.18
CA ILE A 95 -4.38 -14.52 -8.76
C ILE A 95 -3.58 -15.32 -7.74
N GLU A 96 -4.08 -16.51 -7.41
CA GLU A 96 -3.38 -17.47 -6.56
C GLU A 96 -2.04 -17.88 -7.21
N ASN A 97 -1.04 -18.18 -6.39
CA ASN A 97 0.31 -18.61 -6.83
C ASN A 97 1.12 -17.57 -7.65
N HIS A 98 0.65 -16.34 -7.79
CA HIS A 98 1.40 -15.23 -8.35
C HIS A 98 1.58 -14.11 -7.34
N SER A 99 2.51 -13.17 -7.60
CA SER A 99 2.77 -12.04 -6.72
C SER A 99 1.49 -11.21 -6.50
N GLY A 100 1.26 -10.81 -5.25
CA GLY A 100 0.20 -9.87 -4.90
C GLY A 100 0.54 -8.42 -5.25
N ASN A 101 -0.46 -7.55 -5.18
CA ASN A 101 -0.32 -6.10 -5.37
C ASN A 101 -0.10 -5.41 -4.02
N GLY A 102 0.94 -4.60 -3.93
CA GLY A 102 1.24 -3.74 -2.79
C GLY A 102 1.12 -2.27 -3.14
N LEU A 103 1.20 -1.44 -2.13
CA LEU A 103 1.30 0.01 -2.24
C LEU A 103 2.51 0.48 -1.45
N ALA A 104 3.60 0.83 -2.16
CA ALA A 104 4.79 1.40 -1.54
C ALA A 104 4.60 2.90 -1.30
N LEU A 105 4.81 3.36 -0.06
CA LEU A 105 4.78 4.77 0.29
C LEU A 105 6.18 5.25 0.60
N ASP A 106 6.65 6.22 -0.17
CA ASP A 106 7.94 6.88 0.02
C ASP A 106 7.74 8.20 0.75
N LEU A 107 8.25 8.30 1.97
CA LEU A 107 8.15 9.49 2.80
C LEU A 107 9.49 10.25 2.79
N SER A 108 9.44 11.53 2.49
CA SER A 108 10.54 12.47 2.66
C SER A 108 10.30 13.29 3.93
N LEU A 109 11.22 13.22 4.87
CA LEU A 109 11.13 13.95 6.13
C LEU A 109 12.03 15.19 6.08
N THR A 110 11.45 16.35 6.38
CA THR A 110 12.18 17.62 6.42
C THR A 110 11.84 18.42 7.68
N GLU A 111 12.82 19.14 8.18
CA GLU A 111 12.63 20.15 9.23
C GLU A 111 13.25 21.47 8.77
N ASN A 112 12.49 22.56 8.82
CA ASN A 112 12.95 23.88 8.33
C ASN A 112 13.51 23.81 6.89
N LYS A 113 12.89 23.01 6.02
CA LYS A 113 13.30 22.72 4.63
C LYS A 113 14.59 21.91 4.48
N LEU A 114 15.21 21.48 5.57
CA LEU A 114 16.39 20.60 5.54
C LEU A 114 15.94 19.13 5.67
N PRO A 115 16.56 18.20 4.90
CA PRO A 115 16.23 16.80 4.99
C PRO A 115 16.67 16.19 6.32
N LEU A 116 15.82 15.41 6.95
CA LEU A 116 16.16 14.61 8.14
C LEU A 116 16.84 13.28 7.79
N LEU A 117 16.83 12.90 6.52
CA LEU A 117 17.46 11.69 5.98
C LEU A 117 18.74 12.09 5.24
N GLY A 118 19.83 12.29 6.00
CA GLY A 118 21.18 12.56 5.49
C GLY A 118 21.98 11.29 5.20
N ASP A 119 23.32 11.36 5.30
CA ASP A 119 24.18 10.17 5.23
C ASP A 119 23.94 9.26 6.41
N GLU A 120 23.71 9.82 7.58
CA GLU A 120 23.17 9.16 8.76
C GLU A 120 21.73 9.63 9.04
N LEU A 121 20.97 8.83 9.75
CA LEU A 121 19.64 9.20 10.20
C LEU A 121 19.76 10.21 11.34
N SER A 122 19.00 11.30 11.26
CA SER A 122 18.89 12.17 12.42
C SER A 122 18.11 11.48 13.55
N PRO A 123 18.37 11.84 14.83
CA PRO A 123 17.59 11.28 15.95
C PRO A 123 16.08 11.45 15.78
N LYS A 124 15.63 12.54 15.17
CA LYS A 124 14.20 12.76 14.87
C LYS A 124 13.66 11.79 13.81
N ALA A 125 14.46 11.46 12.79
CA ALA A 125 14.07 10.46 11.80
C ALA A 125 14.00 9.07 12.42
N GLU A 126 14.95 8.71 13.29
CA GLU A 126 14.92 7.45 14.05
C GLU A 126 13.69 7.35 14.94
N ASN A 127 13.38 8.40 15.69
CA ASN A 127 12.19 8.44 16.54
C ASN A 127 10.88 8.35 15.71
N PHE A 128 10.82 9.02 14.55
CA PHE A 128 9.69 8.95 13.65
C PHE A 128 9.47 7.51 13.16
N ILE A 129 10.52 6.85 12.71
CA ILE A 129 10.47 5.45 12.27
C ILE A 129 10.08 4.52 13.42
N ALA A 130 10.65 4.74 14.61
CA ALA A 130 10.30 3.98 15.80
C ALA A 130 8.81 4.09 16.15
N GLY A 131 8.25 5.30 16.08
CA GLY A 131 6.83 5.53 16.32
C GLY A 131 5.93 4.71 15.40
N ILE A 132 6.31 4.55 14.13
CA ILE A 132 5.57 3.74 13.15
C ILE A 132 5.71 2.24 13.45
N VAL A 133 6.94 1.76 13.66
CA VAL A 133 7.22 0.34 13.88
C VAL A 133 6.57 -0.15 15.17
N ASN A 134 6.63 0.62 16.25
CA ASN A 134 6.03 0.26 17.54
C ASN A 134 4.50 0.17 17.50
N ARG A 135 3.85 0.80 16.51
CA ARG A 135 2.38 0.78 16.32
C ARG A 135 1.92 -0.05 15.13
N ALA A 136 2.83 -0.76 14.49
CA ALA A 136 2.54 -1.52 13.27
C ALA A 136 1.39 -2.51 13.45
N VAL A 137 1.43 -3.31 14.52
CA VAL A 137 0.41 -4.32 14.82
C VAL A 137 -0.98 -3.71 15.03
N ASP A 138 -1.04 -2.54 15.64
CA ASP A 138 -2.29 -1.81 15.90
C ASP A 138 -2.91 -1.27 14.61
N THR A 139 -2.06 -0.76 13.71
CA THR A 139 -2.48 -0.03 12.50
C THR A 139 -2.72 -0.93 11.29
N GLU A 140 -2.32 -2.20 11.36
CA GLU A 140 -2.34 -3.14 10.23
C GLU A 140 -3.74 -3.32 9.60
N LEU A 141 -4.83 -3.25 10.38
CA LEU A 141 -6.20 -3.30 9.86
C LEU A 141 -6.53 -2.17 8.89
N PHE A 142 -5.85 -1.02 9.01
CA PHE A 142 -6.03 0.14 8.13
C PHE A 142 -5.15 0.04 6.88
N PHE A 143 -4.00 -0.62 6.98
CA PHE A 143 -3.06 -0.81 5.89
C PHE A 143 -3.49 -1.95 4.97
N ASN A 144 -4.09 -2.99 5.54
CA ASN A 144 -4.55 -4.20 4.90
C ASN A 144 -6.01 -4.45 5.26
N SER A 145 -6.90 -3.74 4.56
CA SER A 145 -8.25 -3.48 5.04
C SER A 145 -9.32 -4.46 4.59
N ILE A 146 -8.95 -5.53 3.86
CA ILE A 146 -9.85 -6.62 3.44
C ILE A 146 -9.22 -8.00 3.72
N PRO A 147 -10.01 -9.07 3.85
CA PRO A 147 -9.47 -10.40 4.12
C PRO A 147 -8.44 -10.88 3.09
N ASN A 148 -8.65 -10.56 1.81
CA ASN A 148 -7.71 -10.90 0.73
C ASN A 148 -6.33 -10.25 0.87
N SER A 149 -6.21 -9.12 1.57
CA SER A 149 -4.94 -8.46 1.87
C SER A 149 -3.96 -9.40 2.57
N TYR A 150 -4.46 -10.24 3.46
CA TYR A 150 -3.66 -11.16 4.27
C TYR A 150 -3.16 -12.38 3.49
N GLU A 151 -3.72 -12.65 2.31
CA GLU A 151 -3.25 -13.73 1.43
C GLU A 151 -1.91 -13.43 0.74
N ARG A 152 -1.46 -12.17 0.75
CA ARG A 152 -0.15 -11.75 0.22
C ARG A 152 0.95 -11.62 1.28
N MET A 153 0.62 -11.69 2.58
CA MET A 153 1.57 -11.47 3.67
C MET A 153 2.71 -12.49 3.65
N GLY A 154 3.95 -12.01 3.83
CA GLY A 154 5.17 -12.81 3.74
C GLY A 154 5.69 -13.02 2.32
N GLU A 155 4.97 -12.54 1.29
CA GLU A 155 5.47 -12.47 -0.08
C GLU A 155 6.40 -11.27 -0.26
N PHE A 156 7.11 -11.25 -1.39
CA PHE A 156 7.97 -10.13 -1.72
C PHE A 156 7.17 -8.81 -1.80
N GLY A 157 7.58 -7.82 -1.02
CA GLY A 157 6.88 -6.53 -0.91
C GLY A 157 5.66 -6.53 0.01
N ALA A 158 5.42 -7.62 0.75
CA ALA A 158 4.37 -7.71 1.76
C ALA A 158 4.97 -8.26 3.07
N PRO A 159 5.49 -7.40 3.96
CA PRO A 159 6.18 -7.82 5.16
C PRO A 159 5.24 -8.59 6.11
N SER A 160 5.80 -9.59 6.78
CA SER A 160 5.12 -10.35 7.85
C SER A 160 5.63 -10.01 9.25
N VAL A 161 6.62 -9.11 9.33
CA VAL A 161 7.24 -8.66 10.57
C VAL A 161 7.37 -7.14 10.55
N ALA A 162 6.96 -6.49 11.61
CA ALA A 162 7.21 -5.08 11.86
C ALA A 162 8.68 -4.88 12.24
N GLU A 163 9.49 -4.45 11.29
CA GLU A 163 10.91 -4.20 11.46
C GLU A 163 11.40 -3.03 10.61
N PHE A 164 12.49 -2.45 11.02
CA PHE A 164 13.19 -1.40 10.28
C PHE A 164 14.55 -1.89 9.77
N GLY A 165 14.95 -1.43 8.59
CA GLY A 165 16.29 -1.68 8.07
C GLY A 165 16.55 -1.06 6.71
N PHE A 166 17.40 -1.73 5.91
CA PHE A 166 17.90 -1.23 4.62
C PHE A 166 17.63 -2.22 3.47
N LYS A 167 17.07 -3.39 3.79
CA LYS A 167 16.82 -4.46 2.81
C LYS A 167 15.41 -4.33 2.22
N ARG A 168 15.24 -4.79 0.99
CA ARG A 168 13.91 -4.90 0.38
C ARG A 168 13.05 -5.91 1.14
N GLY A 169 11.75 -5.64 1.20
CA GLY A 169 10.78 -6.51 1.89
C GLY A 169 10.63 -6.23 3.38
N GLN A 170 11.41 -5.33 3.98
CA GLN A 170 11.19 -4.88 5.35
C GLN A 170 9.98 -3.96 5.45
N PHE A 171 9.34 -3.96 6.61
CA PHE A 171 8.15 -3.16 6.89
C PHE A 171 8.40 -1.66 6.69
N VAL A 172 9.50 -1.16 7.23
CA VAL A 172 10.04 0.18 6.96
C VAL A 172 11.50 0.07 6.60
N ARG A 173 11.92 0.73 5.54
CA ARG A 173 13.34 0.80 5.18
C ARG A 173 13.76 2.18 4.68
N ILE A 174 15.05 2.43 4.69
CA ILE A 174 15.62 3.56 3.96
C ILE A 174 15.90 3.11 2.52
N ALA A 175 15.23 3.76 1.58
CA ALA A 175 15.34 3.47 0.16
C ALA A 175 15.99 4.64 -0.58
N PRO A 176 17.17 4.44 -1.20
CA PRO A 176 17.72 5.42 -2.14
C PRO A 176 16.94 5.34 -3.47
N LYS A 177 16.31 6.43 -3.87
CA LYS A 177 15.56 6.53 -5.12
C LYS A 177 15.79 7.93 -5.71
N TYR A 178 16.03 8.02 -7.01
CA TYR A 178 16.12 9.29 -7.76
C TYR A 178 17.09 10.30 -7.13
N GLY A 179 18.24 9.83 -6.59
CA GLY A 179 19.25 10.66 -5.95
C GLY A 179 18.89 11.19 -4.55
N LYS A 180 17.80 10.70 -3.95
CA LYS A 180 17.36 11.05 -2.60
C LYS A 180 17.14 9.80 -1.75
N LYS A 181 17.10 9.98 -0.42
CA LYS A 181 16.72 8.93 0.52
C LYS A 181 15.27 9.13 0.96
N TYR A 182 14.53 8.04 1.06
CA TYR A 182 13.14 8.00 1.53
C TYR A 182 12.99 6.98 2.65
N VAL A 183 12.08 7.25 3.56
CA VAL A 183 11.50 6.20 4.40
C VAL A 183 10.46 5.50 3.55
N GLU A 184 10.76 4.31 3.05
CA GLU A 184 9.84 3.49 2.28
C GLU A 184 9.06 2.58 3.22
N PHE A 185 7.75 2.61 3.07
CA PHE A 185 6.79 1.87 3.85
C PHE A 185 6.04 0.89 2.95
N LEU A 186 6.10 -0.40 3.23
CA LEU A 186 5.67 -1.47 2.31
C LEU A 186 4.43 -2.25 2.75
N SER A 187 3.91 -2.03 3.97
CA SER A 187 2.77 -2.83 4.44
C SER A 187 1.48 -2.59 3.67
N PRO A 188 1.09 -1.36 3.31
CA PRO A 188 -0.21 -1.10 2.71
C PRO A 188 -0.42 -1.82 1.38
N ASP A 189 -1.67 -2.08 1.07
CA ASP A 189 -2.11 -2.46 -0.26
C ASP A 189 -3.15 -1.50 -0.82
N ASN A 190 -3.52 -1.74 -2.07
CA ASN A 190 -4.38 -0.83 -2.83
C ASN A 190 -5.86 -0.87 -2.39
N ALA A 191 -6.26 -1.77 -1.48
CA ALA A 191 -7.61 -1.82 -0.89
C ALA A 191 -7.75 -0.88 0.33
N CYS A 192 -6.66 -0.28 0.79
CA CYS A 192 -6.68 0.66 1.90
C CYS A 192 -7.32 2.00 1.53
N ASN A 193 -7.76 2.74 2.55
CA ASN A 193 -8.01 4.16 2.41
C ASN A 193 -6.71 4.92 2.66
N LEU A 194 -6.08 5.43 1.59
CA LEU A 194 -4.76 6.05 1.67
C LEU A 194 -4.72 7.28 2.60
N TYR A 195 -5.81 8.06 2.67
CA TYR A 195 -5.88 9.19 3.61
C TYR A 195 -5.75 8.74 5.06
N LEU A 196 -6.41 7.65 5.44
CA LEU A 196 -6.29 7.07 6.79
C LEU A 196 -4.90 6.48 7.03
N VAL A 197 -4.34 5.79 6.05
CA VAL A 197 -2.99 5.23 6.14
C VAL A 197 -1.96 6.32 6.38
N VAL A 198 -1.97 7.37 5.57
CA VAL A 198 -1.04 8.50 5.69
C VAL A 198 -1.25 9.23 7.02
N ALA A 199 -2.48 9.48 7.43
CA ALA A 199 -2.77 10.13 8.71
C ALA A 199 -2.23 9.31 9.90
N LEU A 200 -2.42 7.99 9.90
CA LEU A 200 -1.92 7.12 10.96
C LEU A 200 -0.39 7.02 10.97
N ILE A 201 0.25 6.95 9.81
CA ILE A 201 1.72 6.98 9.69
C ILE A 201 2.27 8.29 10.28
N LEU A 202 1.71 9.43 9.88
CA LEU A 202 2.14 10.74 10.36
C LEU A 202 1.91 10.88 11.87
N LYS A 203 0.73 10.50 12.37
CA LYS A 203 0.42 10.55 13.81
C LYS A 203 1.34 9.65 14.63
N ALA A 204 1.59 8.41 14.15
CA ALA A 204 2.49 7.47 14.81
C ALA A 204 3.93 7.99 14.83
N GLY A 205 4.43 8.49 13.71
CA GLY A 205 5.77 9.03 13.60
C GLY A 205 5.98 10.29 14.44
N LEU A 206 5.02 11.22 14.44
CA LEU A 206 5.09 12.42 15.28
C LEU A 206 5.08 12.06 16.77
N LYS A 207 4.24 11.10 17.17
CA LYS A 207 4.22 10.61 18.56
C LYS A 207 5.56 9.96 18.94
N GLY A 208 6.21 9.27 18.00
CA GLY A 208 7.58 8.77 18.18
C GLY A 208 8.58 9.87 18.44
N ILE A 209 8.51 10.98 17.69
CA ILE A 209 9.38 12.17 17.93
C ILE A 209 9.09 12.81 19.28
N GLU A 210 7.82 13.06 19.60
CA GLU A 210 7.39 13.70 20.84
C GLU A 210 7.87 12.94 22.08
N ASN A 211 7.84 11.62 22.04
CA ASN A 211 8.22 10.73 23.14
C ASN A 211 9.70 10.29 23.10
N GLY A 212 10.46 10.66 22.07
CA GLY A 212 11.83 10.18 21.91
C GLY A 212 11.93 8.65 21.76
N GLU A 213 10.96 8.05 21.07
CA GLU A 213 10.83 6.59 21.00
C GLU A 213 12.01 5.94 20.28
N LYS A 214 12.32 4.72 20.71
CA LYS A 214 13.23 3.80 20.02
C LYS A 214 12.46 2.57 19.58
N ILE A 215 12.96 1.87 18.56
CA ILE A 215 12.39 0.58 18.16
C ILE A 215 12.61 -0.40 19.30
N GLU A 216 11.52 -0.89 19.89
CA GLU A 216 11.59 -1.80 21.02
C GLU A 216 12.06 -3.19 20.58
N LYS A 217 11.39 -3.77 19.60
CA LYS A 217 11.70 -5.09 19.02
C LYS A 217 10.94 -5.29 17.72
N SER A 218 11.42 -6.23 16.90
CA SER A 218 10.63 -6.73 15.76
C SER A 218 9.47 -7.59 16.26
N VAL A 219 8.28 -7.36 15.69
CA VAL A 219 7.04 -8.05 16.09
C VAL A 219 6.37 -8.63 14.85
N ALA A 220 5.87 -9.87 14.96
CA ALA A 220 5.08 -10.47 13.88
C ALA A 220 3.81 -9.66 13.63
N LEU A 221 3.53 -9.38 12.35
CA LEU A 221 2.29 -8.74 11.92
C LEU A 221 1.13 -9.75 11.96
N PRO A 222 -0.12 -9.29 12.10
CA PRO A 222 -1.30 -10.13 12.00
C PRO A 222 -1.31 -10.94 10.70
N LYS A 223 -1.62 -12.23 10.80
CA LYS A 223 -1.71 -13.13 9.65
C LYS A 223 -3.10 -13.19 9.05
N THR A 224 -4.08 -12.70 9.77
CA THR A 224 -5.48 -12.68 9.37
C THR A 224 -6.12 -11.35 9.71
N MET A 225 -7.18 -11.02 8.97
CA MET A 225 -7.95 -9.81 9.28
C MET A 225 -8.59 -9.88 10.69
N GLU A 226 -8.93 -11.06 11.16
CA GLU A 226 -9.49 -11.28 12.50
C GLU A 226 -8.50 -10.91 13.61
N GLU A 227 -7.22 -11.32 13.45
CA GLU A 227 -6.14 -10.91 14.34
C GLU A 227 -5.95 -9.38 14.33
N ALA A 228 -5.95 -8.77 13.14
CA ALA A 228 -5.82 -7.32 13.00
C ALA A 228 -7.00 -6.56 13.64
N ILE A 229 -8.24 -7.06 13.48
CA ILE A 229 -9.42 -6.50 14.15
C ILE A 229 -9.24 -6.55 15.67
N ASN A 230 -8.77 -7.68 16.21
CA ASN A 230 -8.59 -7.87 17.65
C ASN A 230 -7.50 -6.95 18.23
N ASN A 231 -6.44 -6.68 17.46
CA ASN A 231 -5.39 -5.74 17.84
C ASN A 231 -5.92 -4.29 17.79
N ALA A 232 -6.58 -3.91 16.71
CA ALA A 232 -7.14 -2.57 16.55
C ALA A 232 -8.16 -2.21 17.65
N LYS A 233 -9.01 -3.17 18.08
CA LYS A 233 -9.96 -2.99 19.20
C LYS A 233 -9.28 -2.58 20.51
N LYS A 234 -8.08 -3.10 20.77
CA LYS A 234 -7.33 -2.89 22.01
C LYS A 234 -6.48 -1.62 21.99
N SER A 235 -6.23 -1.06 20.81
CA SER A 235 -5.31 0.05 20.64
C SER A 235 -5.85 1.35 21.21
N SER A 236 -5.15 1.88 22.22
CA SER A 236 -5.38 3.25 22.72
C SER A 236 -4.94 4.29 21.71
N PHE A 237 -3.89 4.01 20.95
CA PHE A 237 -3.40 4.89 19.90
C PHE A 237 -4.45 5.16 18.82
N LEU A 238 -5.12 4.12 18.34
CA LEU A 238 -6.16 4.27 17.31
C LEU A 238 -7.38 5.02 17.84
N LYS A 239 -7.79 4.77 19.07
CA LYS A 239 -8.88 5.52 19.71
C LYS A 239 -8.54 7.00 19.88
N GLU A 240 -7.30 7.32 20.28
CA GLU A 240 -6.82 8.70 20.35
C GLU A 240 -6.75 9.36 18.97
N ALA A 241 -6.28 8.64 17.95
CA ALA A 241 -6.05 9.19 16.61
C ALA A 241 -7.34 9.42 15.82
N LEU A 242 -8.31 8.51 15.92
CA LEU A 242 -9.51 8.47 15.08
C LEU A 242 -10.83 8.71 15.83
N GLY A 243 -10.79 8.65 17.16
CA GLY A 243 -11.98 8.75 18.00
C GLY A 243 -12.70 7.41 18.20
N GLU A 244 -13.31 7.25 19.37
CA GLU A 244 -13.96 5.99 19.77
C GLU A 244 -15.14 5.60 18.86
N GLU A 245 -15.95 6.58 18.45
CA GLU A 245 -17.13 6.32 17.62
C GLU A 245 -16.73 5.88 16.19
N TYR A 246 -15.73 6.53 15.60
CA TYR A 246 -15.20 6.09 14.31
C TYR A 246 -14.66 4.67 14.40
N MET A 247 -13.88 4.37 15.41
CA MET A 247 -13.32 3.04 15.65
C MET A 247 -14.40 1.99 15.83
N ARG A 248 -15.45 2.28 16.57
CA ARG A 248 -16.60 1.38 16.76
C ARG A 248 -17.22 0.98 15.42
N VAL A 249 -17.62 1.99 14.62
CA VAL A 249 -18.27 1.78 13.32
C VAL A 249 -17.35 1.06 12.34
N PHE A 250 -16.07 1.45 12.29
CA PHE A 250 -15.08 0.84 11.41
C PHE A 250 -14.89 -0.64 11.73
N ILE A 251 -14.71 -0.98 13.00
CA ILE A 251 -14.53 -2.36 13.46
C ILE A 251 -15.77 -3.20 13.20
N GLU A 252 -16.97 -2.68 13.44
CA GLU A 252 -18.23 -3.39 13.15
C GLU A 252 -18.31 -3.77 11.66
N ARG A 253 -18.03 -2.80 10.76
CA ARG A 253 -18.03 -3.05 9.31
C ARG A 253 -16.97 -4.05 8.89
N LYS A 254 -15.75 -3.97 9.46
CA LYS A 254 -14.66 -4.90 9.15
C LYS A 254 -14.95 -6.31 9.67
N THR A 255 -15.60 -6.43 10.82
CA THR A 255 -16.06 -7.71 11.37
C THR A 255 -17.12 -8.36 10.46
N ALA A 256 -18.09 -7.57 9.98
CA ALA A 256 -19.09 -8.06 9.03
C ALA A 256 -18.45 -8.56 7.74
N LEU A 257 -17.52 -7.78 7.17
CA LEU A 257 -16.77 -8.16 5.96
C LEU A 257 -15.98 -9.47 6.15
N CYS A 258 -15.37 -9.66 7.33
CA CYS A 258 -14.64 -10.88 7.65
C CYS A 258 -15.59 -12.09 7.70
N SER A 259 -16.79 -11.92 8.28
CA SER A 259 -17.81 -12.95 8.34
C SER A 259 -18.38 -13.31 6.96
N GLU A 260 -18.62 -12.32 6.10
CA GLU A 260 -19.04 -12.53 4.70
C GLU A 260 -17.98 -13.31 3.91
N TYR A 261 -16.72 -12.97 4.10
CA TYR A 261 -15.60 -13.66 3.47
C TYR A 261 -15.53 -15.14 3.93
N ALA A 262 -15.66 -15.40 5.22
CA ALA A 262 -15.66 -16.75 5.76
C ALA A 262 -16.85 -17.58 5.26
N ALA A 263 -18.02 -16.96 5.09
CA ALA A 263 -19.21 -17.63 4.57
C ALA A 263 -19.09 -17.98 3.08
N ASN A 264 -18.50 -17.13 2.26
CA ASN A 264 -18.31 -17.37 0.83
C ASN A 264 -17.09 -16.63 0.26
N LYS A 265 -15.91 -17.21 0.43
CA LYS A 265 -14.63 -16.67 -0.06
C LYS A 265 -14.64 -16.34 -1.56
N SER A 266 -15.24 -17.22 -2.37
CA SER A 266 -15.26 -17.05 -3.83
C SER A 266 -16.06 -15.82 -4.25
N ALA A 267 -17.26 -15.63 -3.70
CA ALA A 267 -18.09 -14.46 -4.00
C ALA A 267 -17.45 -13.16 -3.48
N ALA A 268 -16.88 -13.18 -2.27
CA ALA A 268 -16.20 -12.03 -1.69
C ALA A 268 -14.98 -11.62 -2.52
N ASN A 269 -14.14 -12.58 -2.94
CA ASN A 269 -12.99 -12.32 -3.83
C ASN A 269 -13.44 -11.82 -5.21
N ARG A 270 -14.52 -12.32 -5.76
CA ARG A 270 -15.07 -11.80 -7.03
C ARG A 270 -15.50 -10.34 -6.87
N SER A 271 -16.23 -10.02 -5.81
CA SER A 271 -16.66 -8.64 -5.52
C SER A 271 -15.47 -7.71 -5.30
N ALA A 272 -14.43 -8.15 -4.59
CA ALA A 272 -13.20 -7.38 -4.41
C ALA A 272 -12.47 -7.15 -5.74
N PHE A 273 -12.35 -8.17 -6.60
CA PHE A 273 -11.72 -8.07 -7.92
C PHE A 273 -12.40 -7.05 -8.83
N GLU A 274 -13.73 -7.02 -8.81
CA GLU A 274 -14.53 -6.11 -9.65
C GLU A 274 -14.53 -4.65 -9.15
N ARG A 275 -14.40 -4.42 -7.84
CA ARG A 275 -14.56 -3.09 -7.23
C ARG A 275 -13.26 -2.39 -6.91
N ILE A 276 -12.25 -3.12 -6.51
CA ILE A 276 -10.92 -2.62 -6.17
C ILE A 276 -10.03 -2.70 -7.41
#